data_4b92595e8df3b9d67d5e4fc11e3ad53b
#
_entry.id   4b92595e8df3b9d67d5e4fc11e3ad53b
#
_cell.length_a   1.000
_cell.length_b   1.000
_cell.length_c   1.000
_cell.angle_alpha   90.00
_cell.angle_beta   90.00
_cell.angle_gamma   90.00
#
_symmetry.space_group_name_H-M   'P 1'
#
loop_
_entity.id
_entity.type
_entity.pdbx_description
1 polymer ?
#
loop_
_entity_poly.entity_id
_entity_poly.type
_entity_poly.pdbx_seq_one_letter_code
_entity_poly.pdbx_strand_id
1 'polypeptide(L)'
;MHLKINGGNENQTNIIDSLNYLKTHKDYASIKHEVDTIQKRLFKMGFIESELKKIIKTNDSSFKALIHLKKKYHTIYIYYDKTEIKRSLLETISKNIFDDYFELEFSKIEYALSFINSKISEEGLPFSKLRLSNIKIKDVTQSTVDGPNLSANLVIESQSGKRNISNIIIKGYEKFPRAYLKHYLKITPSQVFDLNRIKNKTNQLNHLKFANETKPPEVLFSKDSTTLYLYLEKSKSNSFDGFLGFGTNEETNRLEFDGYLNLNLTNNLNFGESFKLLYKSDENDQKTFQADLTGPYLFKSPIGVDLRLRIFKKDSSFTTVDQALKLHYQINSKHKIYAGLLSTESNNLLTENTSLTISDYKTQYYTLAYEFIKPQSYHLLFPTNSKLYLETNFGERKTSSTKEKQSHVSVDAFKILNLNRKNSIFLRLNGASLNSNTYLENELLRFGGINSIRGFEENSLLSSLFGLINTEYRYQLNNAIYIHSIIDAAYFENKVLNVKEKLFGYGFGFGILTQAGLFRFNYANGKSENQKFKLSNSKIHLSLVANF
;
A
#
# COMPACT_ATOMS: atom_id res chain seq x y z
N MET A 1 -22.64 44.66 0.72
CA MET A 1 -22.42 45.46 1.93
C MET A 1 -20.97 45.31 2.35
N HIS A 2 -20.33 46.37 2.83
CA HIS A 2 -18.94 46.38 3.26
C HIS A 2 -18.85 46.36 4.79
N LEU A 3 -17.98 45.53 5.34
CA LEU A 3 -17.72 45.42 6.77
C LEU A 3 -16.30 45.90 7.09
N LYS A 4 -16.16 46.77 8.09
CA LYS A 4 -14.91 47.12 8.73
C LYS A 4 -15.00 46.81 10.22
N ILE A 5 -14.04 46.05 10.77
CA ILE A 5 -13.99 45.76 12.20
C ILE A 5 -12.85 46.54 12.81
N ASN A 6 -13.14 47.28 13.87
CA ASN A 6 -12.15 48.08 14.59
C ASN A 6 -12.00 47.56 16.03
N GLY A 7 -10.80 47.60 16.55
CA GLY A 7 -10.52 47.43 17.96
C GLY A 7 -10.75 48.68 18.79
N GLY A 8 -10.52 48.61 20.10
CA GLY A 8 -10.55 49.74 21.01
C GLY A 8 -9.42 50.77 20.80
N ASN A 9 -8.32 50.35 20.15
CA ASN A 9 -7.18 51.15 19.74
C ASN A 9 -6.58 50.60 18.44
N GLU A 10 -5.55 51.24 17.91
CA GLU A 10 -4.91 50.87 16.65
C GLU A 10 -4.26 49.48 16.71
N ASN A 11 -3.55 49.13 17.79
CA ASN A 11 -2.95 47.84 17.97
C ASN A 11 -3.99 46.71 17.97
N GLN A 12 -5.13 46.90 18.64
CA GLN A 12 -6.23 45.94 18.62
C GLN A 12 -6.85 45.78 17.25
N THR A 13 -6.95 46.89 16.48
CA THR A 13 -7.42 46.85 15.10
C THR A 13 -6.48 46.05 14.22
N ASN A 14 -5.16 46.22 14.35
CA ASN A 14 -4.15 45.47 13.62
C ASN A 14 -4.21 43.96 13.92
N ILE A 15 -4.45 43.56 15.18
CA ILE A 15 -4.66 42.17 15.56
C ILE A 15 -5.92 41.60 14.85
N ILE A 16 -7.02 42.35 14.83
CA ILE A 16 -8.26 41.90 14.17
C ILE A 16 -8.06 41.81 12.66
N ASP A 17 -7.37 42.77 12.03
CA ASP A 17 -7.10 42.78 10.60
C ASP A 17 -6.19 41.60 10.19
N SER A 18 -5.27 41.17 11.05
CA SER A 18 -4.40 39.98 10.82
C SER A 18 -5.19 38.68 10.69
N LEU A 19 -6.43 38.62 11.16
CA LEU A 19 -7.31 37.47 11.03
C LEU A 19 -7.92 37.30 9.64
N ASN A 20 -7.70 38.28 8.73
CA ASN A 20 -8.16 38.24 7.33
C ASN A 20 -9.65 37.93 7.19
N TYR A 21 -10.53 38.72 7.82
CA TYR A 21 -11.98 38.58 7.71
C TYR A 21 -12.51 39.03 6.37
N LEU A 22 -13.67 38.51 5.99
CA LEU A 22 -14.34 38.92 4.76
C LEU A 22 -14.86 40.36 4.90
N LYS A 23 -14.47 41.23 3.97
CA LYS A 23 -14.86 42.67 3.96
C LYS A 23 -16.13 42.93 3.17
N THR A 24 -16.56 42.00 2.30
CA THR A 24 -17.73 42.19 1.42
C THR A 24 -18.77 41.10 1.67
N HIS A 25 -20.00 41.49 1.91
CA HIS A 25 -21.11 40.64 2.28
C HIS A 25 -22.36 40.93 1.45
N LYS A 26 -23.21 39.89 1.27
CA LYS A 26 -24.46 40.00 0.52
C LYS A 26 -25.58 40.72 1.31
N ASP A 27 -25.62 40.52 2.62
CA ASP A 27 -26.65 40.97 3.52
C ASP A 27 -26.11 41.22 4.95
N TYR A 28 -26.96 41.79 5.82
CA TYR A 28 -26.62 42.07 7.22
C TYR A 28 -26.45 40.80 8.06
N ALA A 29 -27.17 39.72 7.74
CA ALA A 29 -27.03 38.46 8.47
C ALA A 29 -25.64 37.87 8.28
N SER A 30 -25.08 37.92 7.06
CA SER A 30 -23.70 37.48 6.78
C SER A 30 -22.65 38.40 7.45
N ILE A 31 -22.91 39.67 7.62
CA ILE A 31 -22.04 40.58 8.42
C ILE A 31 -22.02 40.14 9.87
N LYS A 32 -23.19 39.90 10.47
CA LYS A 32 -23.30 39.44 11.84
C LYS A 32 -22.57 38.08 12.05
N HIS A 33 -22.78 37.17 11.13
CA HIS A 33 -22.09 35.85 11.16
C HIS A 33 -20.56 36.00 11.08
N GLU A 34 -20.04 36.90 10.24
CA GLU A 34 -18.60 37.16 10.16
C GLU A 34 -18.04 37.74 11.45
N VAL A 35 -18.74 38.73 12.04
CA VAL A 35 -18.35 39.30 13.34
C VAL A 35 -18.33 38.24 14.44
N ASP A 36 -19.34 37.38 14.51
CA ASP A 36 -19.39 36.26 15.46
C ASP A 36 -18.23 35.27 15.20
N THR A 37 -17.87 35.03 13.94
CA THR A 37 -16.74 34.18 13.57
C THR A 37 -15.42 34.80 14.02
N ILE A 38 -15.24 36.10 13.86
CA ILE A 38 -14.03 36.79 14.35
C ILE A 38 -13.95 36.76 15.87
N GLN A 39 -15.06 36.96 16.59
CA GLN A 39 -15.07 36.82 18.04
C GLN A 39 -14.66 35.42 18.47
N LYS A 40 -15.14 34.35 17.82
CA LYS A 40 -14.71 32.97 18.09
C LYS A 40 -13.23 32.77 17.83
N ARG A 41 -12.67 33.36 16.76
CA ARG A 41 -11.23 33.28 16.48
C ARG A 41 -10.41 34.03 17.54
N LEU A 42 -10.83 35.20 17.94
CA LEU A 42 -10.20 35.98 19.02
C LEU A 42 -10.22 35.23 20.35
N PHE A 43 -11.34 34.60 20.67
CA PHE A 43 -11.45 33.73 21.85
C PHE A 43 -10.42 32.61 21.82
N LYS A 44 -10.28 31.90 20.68
CA LYS A 44 -9.28 30.86 20.51
C LYS A 44 -7.83 31.36 20.62
N MET A 45 -7.58 32.62 20.32
CA MET A 45 -6.27 33.25 20.48
C MET A 45 -5.94 33.70 21.90
N GLY A 46 -6.89 33.55 22.83
CA GLY A 46 -6.73 33.93 24.23
C GLY A 46 -7.39 35.26 24.62
N PHE A 47 -8.11 35.93 23.73
CA PHE A 47 -8.91 37.13 24.05
C PHE A 47 -10.31 36.73 24.52
N ILE A 48 -10.39 35.94 25.62
CA ILE A 48 -11.64 35.37 26.11
C ILE A 48 -12.63 36.41 26.64
N GLU A 49 -12.13 37.55 27.06
CA GLU A 49 -12.95 38.68 27.54
C GLU A 49 -13.32 39.67 26.45
N SER A 50 -13.00 39.34 25.17
CA SER A 50 -13.34 40.25 24.04
C SER A 50 -14.83 40.45 23.94
N GLU A 51 -15.22 41.72 23.69
CA GLU A 51 -16.61 42.15 23.70
C GLU A 51 -16.95 42.93 22.44
N LEU A 52 -17.99 42.51 21.74
CA LEU A 52 -18.59 43.28 20.68
C LEU A 52 -19.43 44.42 21.32
N LYS A 53 -18.97 45.64 21.19
CA LYS A 53 -19.70 46.82 21.74
C LYS A 53 -20.90 47.21 20.89
N LYS A 54 -20.72 47.30 19.57
CA LYS A 54 -21.79 47.66 18.63
C LYS A 54 -21.42 47.39 17.19
N ILE A 55 -22.44 47.22 16.35
CA ILE A 55 -22.36 47.29 14.90
C ILE A 55 -23.14 48.50 14.44
N ILE A 56 -22.46 49.42 13.75
CA ILE A 56 -23.03 50.70 13.32
C ILE A 56 -23.14 50.68 11.80
N LYS A 57 -24.28 51.03 11.26
CA LYS A 57 -24.44 51.34 9.84
C LYS A 57 -23.85 52.73 9.58
N THR A 58 -22.81 52.83 8.75
CA THR A 58 -22.12 54.08 8.43
C THR A 58 -22.75 54.78 7.22
N ASN A 59 -23.21 53.98 6.25
CA ASN A 59 -24.00 54.42 5.09
C ASN A 59 -24.84 53.23 4.59
N ASP A 60 -25.55 53.37 3.47
CA ASP A 60 -26.47 52.33 2.98
C ASP A 60 -25.82 51.02 2.63
N SER A 61 -24.52 50.99 2.37
CA SER A 61 -23.78 49.81 1.98
C SER A 61 -22.62 49.44 2.92
N SER A 62 -22.36 50.21 4.01
CA SER A 62 -21.18 50.05 4.85
C SER A 62 -21.53 49.94 6.34
N PHE A 63 -20.89 49.01 7.01
CA PHE A 63 -21.04 48.70 8.43
C PHE A 63 -19.69 48.73 9.13
N LYS A 64 -19.68 49.21 10.37
CA LYS A 64 -18.51 49.22 11.24
C LYS A 64 -18.84 48.49 12.54
N ALA A 65 -18.10 47.40 12.83
CA ALA A 65 -18.16 46.72 14.12
C ALA A 65 -17.04 47.21 15.02
N LEU A 66 -17.32 47.39 16.32
CA LEU A 66 -16.34 47.74 17.33
C LEU A 66 -16.19 46.62 18.33
N ILE A 67 -14.98 45.99 18.39
CA ILE A 67 -14.65 44.89 19.29
C ILE A 67 -13.53 45.34 20.22
N HIS A 68 -13.76 45.28 21.53
CA HIS A 68 -12.72 45.50 22.52
C HIS A 68 -12.08 44.18 22.90
N LEU A 69 -10.77 44.03 22.72
CA LEU A 69 -10.07 42.75 22.94
C LEU A 69 -9.79 42.45 24.43
N LYS A 70 -9.70 43.52 25.26
CA LYS A 70 -9.31 43.43 26.68
C LYS A 70 -7.96 42.67 26.88
N LYS A 71 -7.84 41.85 27.92
CA LYS A 71 -6.60 41.13 28.23
C LYS A 71 -6.46 39.88 27.36
N LYS A 72 -5.21 39.55 26.99
CA LYS A 72 -4.85 38.31 26.32
C LYS A 72 -4.31 37.34 27.34
N TYR A 73 -4.84 36.11 27.33
CA TYR A 73 -4.35 34.99 28.14
C TYR A 73 -3.47 34.12 27.28
N HIS A 74 -2.22 33.91 27.72
CA HIS A 74 -1.23 33.15 26.94
C HIS A 74 -1.18 31.69 27.36
N THR A 75 -1.18 31.43 28.67
CA THR A 75 -0.98 30.10 29.25
C THR A 75 -2.17 29.69 30.13
N ILE A 76 -2.54 28.42 30.06
CA ILE A 76 -3.50 27.79 30.95
C ILE A 76 -2.85 26.61 31.66
N TYR A 77 -3.07 26.53 32.97
CA TYR A 77 -2.70 25.42 33.88
C TYR A 77 -3.90 24.50 33.99
N ILE A 78 -3.78 23.28 33.45
CA ILE A 78 -4.88 22.31 33.41
C ILE A 78 -4.60 21.22 34.44
N TYR A 79 -5.38 21.20 35.52
CA TYR A 79 -5.33 20.17 36.55
C TYR A 79 -6.07 18.92 36.08
N TYR A 80 -5.51 17.74 36.34
CA TYR A 80 -6.04 16.46 35.88
C TYR A 80 -5.92 15.36 36.92
N ASP A 81 -6.76 14.33 36.83
CA ASP A 81 -6.66 13.12 37.62
C ASP A 81 -5.70 12.11 36.96
N LYS A 82 -4.64 11.72 37.71
CA LYS A 82 -3.63 10.74 37.25
C LYS A 82 -4.21 9.34 37.06
N THR A 83 -5.33 9.02 37.70
CA THR A 83 -6.01 7.73 37.56
C THR A 83 -6.77 7.64 36.21
N GLU A 84 -7.21 8.77 35.68
CA GLU A 84 -7.97 8.85 34.42
C GLU A 84 -7.07 9.14 33.22
N ILE A 85 -6.00 9.92 33.40
CA ILE A 85 -5.12 10.35 32.31
C ILE A 85 -3.66 10.01 32.60
N LYS A 86 -3.08 9.17 31.76
CA LYS A 86 -1.68 8.78 31.87
C LYS A 86 -0.75 9.92 31.46
N ARG A 87 0.34 10.13 32.21
CA ARG A 87 1.37 11.13 31.92
C ARG A 87 1.92 11.01 30.49
N SER A 88 2.16 9.79 29.99
CA SER A 88 2.64 9.53 28.63
C SER A 88 1.74 10.07 27.52
N LEU A 89 0.44 10.21 27.78
CA LEU A 89 -0.50 10.85 26.85
C LEU A 89 -0.27 12.35 26.78
N LEU A 90 -0.03 12.98 27.94
CA LEU A 90 0.17 14.43 28.06
C LEU A 90 1.52 14.88 27.43
N GLU A 91 2.54 14.03 27.48
CA GLU A 91 3.87 14.29 26.88
C GLU A 91 3.80 14.55 25.37
N THR A 92 2.73 14.12 24.71
CA THR A 92 2.49 14.39 23.29
C THR A 92 1.97 15.81 23.01
N ILE A 93 1.33 16.44 24.01
CA ILE A 93 0.63 17.73 23.85
C ILE A 93 1.26 18.89 24.64
N SER A 94 2.00 18.57 25.69
CA SER A 94 2.69 19.57 26.53
C SER A 94 4.14 19.15 26.82
N LYS A 95 5.02 20.15 26.92
CA LYS A 95 6.40 19.97 27.38
C LYS A 95 6.54 20.15 28.90
N ASN A 96 5.62 20.89 29.51
CA ASN A 96 5.63 21.25 30.92
C ASN A 96 4.53 20.48 31.66
N ILE A 97 4.89 19.32 32.18
CA ILE A 97 3.95 18.43 32.91
C ILE A 97 4.45 18.25 34.32
N PHE A 98 3.62 18.64 35.27
CA PHE A 98 3.84 18.54 36.71
C PHE A 98 3.01 17.40 37.28
N ASP A 99 3.06 17.27 38.59
CA ASP A 99 2.41 16.14 39.25
C ASP A 99 0.88 16.14 39.14
N ASP A 100 0.24 17.28 39.22
CA ASP A 100 -1.21 17.42 39.26
C ASP A 100 -1.77 18.33 38.18
N TYR A 101 -0.91 18.99 37.37
CA TYR A 101 -1.29 19.83 36.24
C TYR A 101 -0.28 19.77 35.09
N PHE A 102 -0.69 20.27 33.93
CA PHE A 102 0.17 20.55 32.80
C PHE A 102 -0.13 21.93 32.24
N GLU A 103 0.86 22.51 31.58
CA GLU A 103 0.77 23.84 30.99
C GLU A 103 0.52 23.76 29.50
N LEU A 104 -0.37 24.61 29.00
CA LEU A 104 -0.62 24.75 27.55
C LEU A 104 -0.70 26.22 27.17
N GLU A 105 -0.23 26.53 25.95
CA GLU A 105 -0.64 27.76 25.30
C GLU A 105 -2.16 27.75 25.10
N PHE A 106 -2.83 28.86 25.39
CA PHE A 106 -4.28 28.95 25.28
C PHE A 106 -4.79 28.53 23.90
N SER A 107 -4.09 28.93 22.83
CA SER A 107 -4.40 28.58 21.45
C SER A 107 -4.43 27.09 21.14
N LYS A 108 -3.79 26.25 21.95
CA LYS A 108 -3.67 24.80 21.78
C LYS A 108 -4.71 23.98 22.57
N ILE A 109 -5.57 24.62 23.35
CA ILE A 109 -6.55 23.92 24.21
C ILE A 109 -7.47 23.02 23.40
N GLU A 110 -8.08 23.54 22.32
CA GLU A 110 -9.02 22.77 21.50
C GLU A 110 -8.36 21.52 20.89
N TYR A 111 -7.14 21.69 20.41
CA TYR A 111 -6.35 20.57 19.89
C TYR A 111 -6.07 19.53 21.00
N ALA A 112 -5.62 19.97 22.16
CA ALA A 112 -5.30 19.11 23.29
C ALA A 112 -6.53 18.33 23.79
N LEU A 113 -7.67 19.01 23.98
CA LEU A 113 -8.91 18.34 24.38
C LEU A 113 -9.40 17.34 23.32
N SER A 114 -9.35 17.71 22.04
CA SER A 114 -9.69 16.79 20.94
C SER A 114 -8.77 15.58 20.89
N PHE A 115 -7.48 15.79 21.09
CA PHE A 115 -6.50 14.71 21.14
C PHE A 115 -6.75 13.75 22.30
N ILE A 116 -6.92 14.28 23.52
CA ILE A 116 -7.22 13.46 24.71
C ILE A 116 -8.53 12.70 24.51
N ASN A 117 -9.58 13.36 24.00
CA ASN A 117 -10.87 12.72 23.75
C ASN A 117 -10.77 11.59 22.71
N SER A 118 -9.99 11.80 21.66
CA SER A 118 -9.69 10.74 20.68
C SER A 118 -9.04 9.52 21.33
N LYS A 119 -8.06 9.75 22.23
CA LYS A 119 -7.37 8.68 22.93
C LYS A 119 -8.26 7.91 23.90
N ILE A 120 -9.12 8.60 24.61
CA ILE A 120 -10.13 7.99 25.48
C ILE A 120 -11.13 7.15 24.66
N SER A 121 -11.55 7.64 23.49
CA SER A 121 -12.40 6.89 22.56
C SER A 121 -11.71 5.63 22.04
N GLU A 122 -10.39 5.68 21.77
CA GLU A 122 -9.58 4.52 21.35
C GLU A 122 -9.52 3.43 22.44
N GLU A 123 -9.69 3.79 23.71
CA GLU A 123 -9.77 2.85 24.83
C GLU A 123 -11.17 2.22 25.02
N GLY A 124 -12.11 2.49 24.11
CA GLY A 124 -13.46 1.92 24.11
C GLY A 124 -14.52 2.79 24.80
N LEU A 125 -14.24 4.06 25.02
CA LEU A 125 -15.17 5.01 25.64
C LEU A 125 -15.64 6.09 24.64
N PRO A 126 -16.42 5.73 23.59
CA PRO A 126 -16.78 6.64 22.49
C PRO A 126 -17.72 7.79 22.90
N PHE A 127 -18.37 7.69 24.06
CA PHE A 127 -19.32 8.68 24.56
C PHE A 127 -18.74 9.57 25.65
N SER A 128 -17.45 9.50 25.90
CA SER A 128 -16.78 10.38 26.85
C SER A 128 -16.79 11.81 26.34
N LYS A 129 -17.05 12.75 27.22
CA LYS A 129 -16.98 14.18 26.98
C LYS A 129 -15.92 14.79 27.88
N LEU A 130 -15.09 15.62 27.31
CA LEU A 130 -14.09 16.40 28.03
C LEU A 130 -14.59 17.84 28.17
N ARG A 131 -14.44 18.38 29.37
CA ARG A 131 -14.67 19.79 29.60
C ARG A 131 -13.68 20.37 30.60
N LEU A 132 -13.41 21.65 30.47
CA LEU A 132 -12.71 22.42 31.47
C LEU A 132 -13.74 23.01 32.44
N SER A 133 -13.52 22.84 33.73
CA SER A 133 -14.33 23.37 34.82
C SER A 133 -13.48 24.23 35.76
N ASN A 134 -14.12 25.02 36.63
CA ASN A 134 -13.45 25.86 37.63
C ASN A 134 -12.37 26.78 37.03
N ILE A 135 -12.69 27.42 35.90
CA ILE A 135 -11.76 28.34 35.23
C ILE A 135 -11.57 29.56 36.14
N LYS A 136 -10.32 29.81 36.54
CA LYS A 136 -9.93 30.93 37.39
C LYS A 136 -8.72 31.66 36.83
N ILE A 137 -8.64 32.95 37.14
CA ILE A 137 -7.41 33.70 36.86
C ILE A 137 -6.40 33.31 37.94
N LYS A 138 -5.21 32.88 37.50
CA LYS A 138 -4.10 32.59 38.44
C LYS A 138 -3.27 33.86 38.57
N ASP A 139 -3.38 34.53 39.71
CA ASP A 139 -2.54 35.68 40.06
C ASP A 139 -1.10 35.17 40.24
N VAL A 140 -0.23 35.52 39.35
CA VAL A 140 1.21 35.24 39.48
C VAL A 140 1.82 36.42 40.25
N THR A 141 2.22 36.18 41.50
CA THR A 141 2.86 37.16 42.38
C THR A 141 4.25 37.60 41.92
N GLN A 142 4.75 37.14 40.77
CA GLN A 142 5.99 37.59 40.15
C GLN A 142 5.72 37.93 38.67
N SER A 143 6.01 39.16 38.34
CA SER A 143 5.90 39.77 37.03
C SER A 143 6.70 38.99 35.95
N THR A 144 6.00 38.17 35.20
CA THR A 144 6.46 37.77 33.86
C THR A 144 5.76 38.64 32.83
N VAL A 145 6.49 39.00 31.77
CA VAL A 145 6.12 39.90 30.66
C VAL A 145 4.85 39.44 29.90
N ASP A 146 4.29 38.27 30.22
CA ASP A 146 3.34 37.51 29.39
C ASP A 146 1.86 37.58 29.81
N GLY A 147 1.45 38.53 30.63
CA GLY A 147 0.03 38.73 30.98
C GLY A 147 -0.55 37.68 31.96
N PRO A 148 -1.85 37.77 32.28
CA PRO A 148 -2.48 36.88 33.27
C PRO A 148 -2.62 35.45 32.73
N ASN A 149 -2.42 34.48 33.61
CA ASN A 149 -2.57 33.05 33.32
C ASN A 149 -3.91 32.53 33.82
N LEU A 150 -4.41 31.46 33.21
CA LEU A 150 -5.62 30.77 33.65
C LEU A 150 -5.30 29.45 34.32
N SER A 151 -6.17 28.99 35.20
CA SER A 151 -6.20 27.63 35.72
C SER A 151 -7.58 27.02 35.50
N ALA A 152 -7.63 25.72 35.21
CA ALA A 152 -8.86 24.97 35.05
C ALA A 152 -8.68 23.52 35.44
N ASN A 153 -9.78 22.84 35.79
CA ASN A 153 -9.79 21.42 36.05
C ASN A 153 -10.31 20.71 34.80
N LEU A 154 -9.58 19.69 34.33
CA LEU A 154 -10.03 18.78 33.26
C LEU A 154 -10.97 17.73 33.89
N VAL A 155 -12.19 17.67 33.39
CA VAL A 155 -13.21 16.72 33.84
C VAL A 155 -13.56 15.80 32.66
N ILE A 156 -13.52 14.50 32.93
CA ILE A 156 -13.94 13.47 32.01
C ILE A 156 -15.32 12.95 32.41
N GLU A 157 -16.31 13.21 31.62
CA GLU A 157 -17.66 12.68 31.81
C GLU A 157 -17.83 11.44 30.93
N SER A 158 -17.84 10.25 31.50
CA SER A 158 -18.15 9.01 30.81
C SER A 158 -19.60 8.60 31.09
N GLN A 159 -20.42 8.60 30.05
CA GLN A 159 -21.85 8.22 30.17
C GLN A 159 -22.09 6.70 30.14
N SER A 160 -21.09 5.90 29.80
CA SER A 160 -21.20 4.44 29.70
C SER A 160 -19.85 3.76 29.91
N GLY A 161 -19.88 2.48 30.29
CA GLY A 161 -18.68 1.65 30.37
C GLY A 161 -18.01 1.41 29.01
N LYS A 162 -16.85 0.75 29.04
CA LYS A 162 -16.11 0.39 27.82
C LYS A 162 -16.99 -0.42 26.87
N ARG A 163 -16.96 -0.03 25.60
CA ARG A 163 -17.69 -0.69 24.52
C ARG A 163 -16.80 -1.67 23.77
N ASN A 164 -17.32 -2.87 23.56
CA ASN A 164 -16.72 -3.88 22.69
C ASN A 164 -17.64 -4.11 21.49
N ILE A 165 -17.07 -4.52 20.35
CA ILE A 165 -17.85 -4.91 19.17
C ILE A 165 -18.61 -6.20 19.51
N SER A 166 -19.93 -6.15 19.54
CA SER A 166 -20.77 -7.33 19.79
C SER A 166 -21.02 -8.12 18.49
N ASN A 167 -21.37 -7.42 17.41
CA ASN A 167 -21.72 -8.01 16.13
C ASN A 167 -21.06 -7.28 14.96
N ILE A 168 -20.78 -8.03 13.87
CA ILE A 168 -20.30 -7.49 12.62
C ILE A 168 -21.23 -7.93 11.49
N ILE A 169 -21.87 -6.98 10.83
CA ILE A 169 -22.81 -7.18 9.74
C ILE A 169 -22.21 -6.63 8.44
N ILE A 170 -22.13 -7.46 7.41
CA ILE A 170 -21.71 -7.05 6.08
C ILE A 170 -22.94 -6.78 5.24
N LYS A 171 -23.00 -5.63 4.59
CA LYS A 171 -24.04 -5.20 3.65
C LYS A 171 -23.50 -5.12 2.24
N GLY A 172 -24.30 -5.49 1.25
CA GLY A 172 -23.97 -5.47 -0.18
C GLY A 172 -23.32 -6.77 -0.65
N TYR A 173 -22.14 -7.12 -0.16
CA TYR A 173 -21.48 -8.38 -0.48
C TYR A 173 -21.61 -9.40 0.67
N GLU A 174 -22.77 -10.01 0.83
CA GLU A 174 -23.09 -10.92 1.94
C GLU A 174 -22.22 -12.19 1.97
N LYS A 175 -21.79 -12.68 0.79
CA LYS A 175 -20.90 -13.85 0.64
C LYS A 175 -19.41 -13.52 0.84
N PHE A 176 -19.08 -12.31 1.32
CA PHE A 176 -17.68 -11.94 1.59
C PHE A 176 -17.04 -12.93 2.56
N PRO A 177 -15.83 -13.46 2.25
CA PRO A 177 -15.17 -14.47 3.07
C PRO A 177 -14.76 -13.90 4.44
N ARG A 178 -15.49 -14.28 5.49
CA ARG A 178 -15.31 -13.73 6.86
C ARG A 178 -13.93 -13.97 7.46
N ALA A 179 -13.18 -14.96 6.96
CA ALA A 179 -11.81 -15.20 7.36
C ALA A 179 -10.90 -13.97 7.11
N TYR A 180 -11.18 -13.18 6.07
CA TYR A 180 -10.47 -11.92 5.81
C TYR A 180 -10.72 -10.87 6.90
N LEU A 181 -11.93 -10.77 7.46
CA LEU A 181 -12.18 -9.86 8.59
C LEU A 181 -11.29 -10.25 9.77
N LYS A 182 -11.25 -11.54 10.10
CA LYS A 182 -10.52 -12.06 11.25
C LYS A 182 -9.00 -12.01 11.08
N HIS A 183 -8.49 -12.47 9.94
CA HIS A 183 -7.06 -12.71 9.76
C HIS A 183 -6.33 -11.61 8.99
N TYR A 184 -6.98 -10.99 8.00
CA TYR A 184 -6.40 -9.91 7.20
C TYR A 184 -6.57 -8.56 7.89
N LEU A 185 -7.80 -8.20 8.29
CA LEU A 185 -8.09 -6.92 8.93
C LEU A 185 -7.87 -6.95 10.45
N LYS A 186 -7.84 -8.13 11.07
CA LYS A 186 -7.82 -8.29 12.53
C LYS A 186 -9.00 -7.55 13.20
N ILE A 187 -10.21 -7.70 12.61
CA ILE A 187 -11.47 -7.21 13.18
C ILE A 187 -12.27 -8.43 13.63
N THR A 188 -12.52 -8.52 14.95
CA THR A 188 -13.22 -9.65 15.56
C THR A 188 -14.30 -9.16 16.53
N PRO A 189 -15.35 -9.94 16.75
CA PRO A 189 -16.24 -9.71 17.90
C PRO A 189 -15.44 -9.70 19.21
N SER A 190 -15.99 -9.06 20.22
CA SER A 190 -15.43 -8.88 21.57
C SER A 190 -14.17 -8.01 21.66
N GLN A 191 -13.61 -7.49 20.55
CA GLN A 191 -12.55 -6.50 20.64
C GLN A 191 -13.07 -5.15 21.10
N VAL A 192 -12.23 -4.38 21.79
CA VAL A 192 -12.52 -3.01 22.21
C VAL A 192 -12.89 -2.16 20.99
N PHE A 193 -13.96 -1.40 21.11
CA PHE A 193 -14.44 -0.52 20.05
C PHE A 193 -13.54 0.71 19.91
N ASP A 194 -13.02 0.92 18.71
CA ASP A 194 -12.25 2.08 18.30
C ASP A 194 -12.57 2.38 16.83
N LEU A 195 -13.36 3.42 16.59
CA LEU A 195 -13.83 3.76 15.25
C LEU A 195 -12.70 4.15 14.29
N ASN A 196 -11.69 4.88 14.78
CA ASN A 196 -10.56 5.31 13.95
C ASN A 196 -9.72 4.10 13.50
N ARG A 197 -9.45 3.20 14.43
CA ARG A 197 -8.75 1.95 14.15
C ARG A 197 -9.54 1.06 13.18
N ILE A 198 -10.86 0.98 13.34
CA ILE A 198 -11.74 0.22 12.44
C ILE A 198 -11.67 0.82 11.04
N LYS A 199 -11.87 2.14 10.86
CA LYS A 199 -11.78 2.82 9.56
C LYS A 199 -10.43 2.61 8.88
N ASN A 200 -9.33 2.72 9.63
CA ASN A 200 -8.00 2.47 9.09
C ASN A 200 -7.79 1.01 8.64
N LYS A 201 -8.44 0.07 9.31
CA LYS A 201 -8.40 -1.34 8.92
C LYS A 201 -9.30 -1.63 7.72
N THR A 202 -10.52 -1.09 7.68
CA THR A 202 -11.46 -1.33 6.57
C THR A 202 -11.00 -0.70 5.27
N ASN A 203 -10.30 0.43 5.30
CA ASN A 203 -9.63 1.00 4.13
C ASN A 203 -8.67 0.01 3.43
N GLN A 204 -8.17 -1.01 4.14
CA GLN A 204 -7.31 -2.04 3.56
C GLN A 204 -8.09 -3.02 2.68
N LEU A 205 -9.44 -3.06 2.78
CA LEU A 205 -10.29 -3.86 1.89
C LEU A 205 -10.17 -3.42 0.43
N ASN A 206 -9.98 -2.13 0.19
CA ASN A 206 -9.79 -1.58 -1.15
C ASN A 206 -8.49 -2.07 -1.85
N HIS A 207 -7.65 -2.83 -1.12
CA HIS A 207 -6.47 -3.49 -1.69
C HIS A 207 -6.75 -4.97 -2.06
N LEU A 208 -7.90 -5.49 -1.67
CA LEU A 208 -8.38 -6.78 -2.16
C LEU A 208 -8.87 -6.60 -3.59
N LYS A 209 -8.43 -7.47 -4.50
CA LYS A 209 -8.87 -7.40 -5.90
C LYS A 209 -10.36 -7.66 -6.09
N PHE A 210 -10.99 -8.38 -5.16
CA PHE A 210 -12.35 -8.91 -5.28
C PHE A 210 -13.40 -8.19 -4.44
N ALA A 211 -13.03 -7.16 -3.68
CA ALA A 211 -13.96 -6.42 -2.84
C ALA A 211 -13.52 -4.97 -2.64
N ASN A 212 -14.48 -4.05 -2.66
CA ASN A 212 -14.30 -2.63 -2.35
C ASN A 212 -15.21 -2.20 -1.20
N GLU A 213 -14.76 -1.24 -0.41
CA GLU A 213 -15.58 -0.53 0.57
C GLU A 213 -16.38 0.57 -0.17
N THR A 214 -17.72 0.51 -0.12
CA THR A 214 -18.60 1.47 -0.81
C THR A 214 -18.83 2.74 0.00
N LYS A 215 -18.84 2.62 1.32
CA LYS A 215 -18.87 3.75 2.25
C LYS A 215 -18.19 3.39 3.57
N PRO A 216 -17.74 4.39 4.36
CA PRO A 216 -17.13 4.16 5.67
C PRO A 216 -18.00 3.31 6.59
N PRO A 217 -17.41 2.53 7.50
CA PRO A 217 -18.15 1.69 8.43
C PRO A 217 -19.05 2.53 9.34
N GLU A 218 -20.25 2.05 9.58
CA GLU A 218 -21.22 2.63 10.50
C GLU A 218 -21.36 1.78 11.76
N VAL A 219 -21.79 2.41 12.83
CA VAL A 219 -21.93 1.73 14.13
C VAL A 219 -23.29 2.03 14.72
N LEU A 220 -23.99 0.97 15.13
CA LEU A 220 -25.21 1.07 15.93
C LEU A 220 -24.89 0.73 17.37
N PHE A 221 -25.09 1.71 18.25
CA PHE A 221 -25.02 1.51 19.69
C PHE A 221 -26.41 1.29 20.25
N SER A 222 -26.62 0.17 20.92
CA SER A 222 -27.78 -0.05 21.79
C SER A 222 -27.34 -0.02 23.25
N LYS A 223 -28.26 -0.21 24.19
CA LYS A 223 -27.96 -0.18 25.63
C LYS A 223 -26.78 -1.11 25.96
N ASP A 224 -26.80 -2.35 25.46
CA ASP A 224 -25.86 -3.41 25.86
C ASP A 224 -25.05 -3.99 24.68
N SER A 225 -25.18 -3.45 23.48
CA SER A 225 -24.49 -3.97 22.29
C SER A 225 -23.95 -2.88 21.39
N THR A 226 -22.89 -3.23 20.63
CA THR A 226 -22.28 -2.39 19.61
C THR A 226 -22.21 -3.21 18.33
N THR A 227 -22.99 -2.86 17.34
CA THR A 227 -23.04 -3.55 16.04
C THR A 227 -22.30 -2.71 14.99
N LEU A 228 -21.27 -3.32 14.39
CA LEU A 228 -20.49 -2.73 13.31
C LEU A 228 -21.10 -3.14 11.97
N TYR A 229 -21.44 -2.17 11.13
CA TYR A 229 -21.87 -2.36 9.75
C TYR A 229 -20.74 -2.05 8.79
N LEU A 230 -20.39 -3.01 7.94
CA LEU A 230 -19.43 -2.88 6.87
C LEU A 230 -20.17 -2.91 5.53
N TYR A 231 -19.92 -1.95 4.67
CA TYR A 231 -20.58 -1.81 3.38
C TYR A 231 -19.59 -2.16 2.28
N LEU A 232 -19.78 -3.34 1.68
CA LEU A 232 -18.85 -3.90 0.70
C LEU A 232 -19.59 -4.21 -0.61
N GLU A 233 -18.86 -4.10 -1.71
CA GLU A 233 -19.30 -4.62 -3.01
C GLU A 233 -18.29 -5.61 -3.56
N LYS A 234 -18.76 -6.57 -4.35
CA LYS A 234 -17.89 -7.50 -5.09
C LYS A 234 -17.33 -6.78 -6.31
N SER A 235 -15.99 -6.77 -6.43
CA SER A 235 -15.29 -6.18 -7.58
C SER A 235 -15.00 -7.22 -8.64
N LYS A 236 -14.85 -6.76 -9.88
CA LYS A 236 -14.27 -7.55 -10.96
C LYS A 236 -12.84 -7.90 -10.62
N SER A 237 -12.53 -9.17 -10.48
CA SER A 237 -11.25 -9.65 -9.96
C SER A 237 -10.57 -10.69 -10.85
N ASN A 238 -11.26 -11.12 -11.88
CA ASN A 238 -10.72 -12.00 -12.88
C ASN A 238 -10.00 -11.17 -13.95
N SER A 239 -8.95 -11.72 -14.51
CA SER A 239 -8.29 -11.12 -15.66
C SER A 239 -7.90 -12.17 -16.68
N PHE A 240 -7.98 -11.79 -17.93
CA PHE A 240 -7.54 -12.57 -19.07
C PHE A 240 -6.67 -11.68 -19.94
N ASP A 241 -5.57 -12.26 -20.40
CA ASP A 241 -4.69 -11.66 -21.37
C ASP A 241 -4.15 -12.76 -22.27
N GLY A 242 -4.21 -12.57 -23.58
CA GLY A 242 -3.63 -13.56 -24.47
C GLY A 242 -4.28 -13.65 -25.85
N PHE A 243 -3.60 -14.42 -26.66
CA PHE A 243 -4.09 -14.92 -27.94
C PHE A 243 -3.56 -16.33 -28.14
N LEU A 244 -4.32 -17.18 -28.81
CA LEU A 244 -3.90 -18.51 -29.23
C LEU A 244 -4.15 -18.65 -30.74
N GLY A 245 -3.09 -18.96 -31.45
CA GLY A 245 -3.13 -19.49 -32.80
C GLY A 245 -3.00 -21.01 -32.75
N PHE A 246 -3.48 -21.69 -33.75
CA PHE A 246 -3.22 -23.10 -33.95
C PHE A 246 -2.95 -23.36 -35.41
N GLY A 247 -1.98 -24.21 -35.69
CA GLY A 247 -1.55 -24.65 -37.01
C GLY A 247 -1.16 -26.12 -36.97
N THR A 248 -1.07 -26.74 -38.15
CA THR A 248 -0.50 -28.09 -38.24
C THR A 248 0.97 -27.93 -38.60
N ASN A 249 1.84 -28.49 -37.79
CA ASN A 249 3.26 -28.58 -38.09
C ASN A 249 3.44 -29.53 -39.29
N GLU A 250 3.99 -29.02 -40.39
CA GLU A 250 4.12 -29.75 -41.65
C GLU A 250 5.09 -30.95 -41.54
N GLU A 251 6.08 -30.91 -40.66
CA GLU A 251 7.06 -31.98 -40.47
C GLU A 251 6.52 -33.11 -39.60
N THR A 252 5.77 -32.76 -38.52
CA THR A 252 5.29 -33.75 -37.53
C THR A 252 3.84 -34.16 -37.77
N ASN A 253 3.11 -33.47 -38.62
CA ASN A 253 1.66 -33.62 -38.87
C ASN A 253 0.81 -33.49 -37.59
N ARG A 254 1.32 -32.78 -36.59
CA ARG A 254 0.65 -32.56 -35.30
C ARG A 254 0.12 -31.14 -35.19
N LEU A 255 -1.00 -31.00 -34.49
CA LEU A 255 -1.56 -29.70 -34.17
C LEU A 255 -0.64 -29.02 -33.15
N GLU A 256 -0.12 -27.86 -33.49
CA GLU A 256 0.67 -27.02 -32.58
C GLU A 256 -0.12 -25.77 -32.21
N PHE A 257 0.03 -25.38 -30.95
CA PHE A 257 -0.56 -24.16 -30.38
C PHE A 257 0.55 -23.17 -30.15
N ASP A 258 0.49 -22.06 -30.88
CA ASP A 258 1.35 -20.90 -30.67
C ASP A 258 0.57 -19.77 -30.06
N GLY A 259 1.22 -19.04 -29.15
CA GLY A 259 0.61 -17.91 -28.54
C GLY A 259 0.81 -17.84 -27.05
N TYR A 260 -0.07 -17.08 -26.44
CA TYR A 260 0.03 -16.72 -25.05
C TYR A 260 -1.37 -16.66 -24.44
N LEU A 261 -1.50 -17.25 -23.27
CA LEU A 261 -2.71 -17.20 -22.46
C LEU A 261 -2.32 -16.98 -21.00
N ASN A 262 -2.86 -15.96 -20.37
CA ASN A 262 -2.70 -15.68 -18.96
C ASN A 262 -4.09 -15.41 -18.34
N LEU A 263 -4.64 -16.41 -17.67
CA LEU A 263 -5.91 -16.35 -16.98
C LEU A 263 -5.67 -16.25 -15.48
N ASN A 264 -6.28 -15.26 -14.82
CA ASN A 264 -6.31 -15.18 -13.37
C ASN A 264 -7.77 -15.12 -12.90
N LEU A 265 -8.15 -16.08 -12.10
CA LEU A 265 -9.46 -16.14 -11.44
C LEU A 265 -9.27 -15.92 -9.95
N THR A 266 -10.02 -14.98 -9.36
CA THR A 266 -9.88 -14.63 -7.95
C THR A 266 -11.24 -14.58 -7.28
N ASN A 267 -11.39 -15.31 -6.19
CA ASN A 267 -12.58 -15.32 -5.33
C ASN A 267 -13.90 -15.67 -6.04
N ASN A 268 -13.84 -16.58 -6.99
CA ASN A 268 -15.05 -17.07 -7.69
C ASN A 268 -15.91 -17.96 -6.80
N LEU A 269 -15.29 -18.72 -5.88
CA LEU A 269 -15.95 -19.57 -4.89
C LEU A 269 -16.28 -18.84 -3.59
N ASN A 270 -15.94 -17.53 -3.47
CA ASN A 270 -16.12 -16.69 -2.28
C ASN A 270 -15.34 -17.15 -1.03
N PHE A 271 -14.18 -17.78 -1.22
CA PHE A 271 -13.23 -18.11 -0.16
C PHE A 271 -11.98 -17.20 -0.17
N GLY A 272 -11.87 -16.32 -1.18
CA GLY A 272 -10.69 -15.51 -1.43
C GLY A 272 -9.58 -16.27 -2.14
N GLU A 273 -9.89 -17.41 -2.72
CA GLU A 273 -9.00 -18.25 -3.50
C GLU A 273 -8.54 -17.56 -4.78
N SER A 274 -7.39 -17.98 -5.32
CA SER A 274 -6.96 -17.59 -6.64
C SER A 274 -6.45 -18.78 -7.44
N PHE A 275 -6.80 -18.80 -8.71
CA PHE A 275 -6.29 -19.72 -9.71
C PHE A 275 -5.66 -18.92 -10.84
N LYS A 276 -4.42 -19.25 -11.18
CA LYS A 276 -3.72 -18.63 -12.29
C LYS A 276 -3.28 -19.71 -13.26
N LEU A 277 -3.57 -19.51 -14.53
CA LEU A 277 -3.13 -20.37 -15.64
C LEU A 277 -2.34 -19.52 -16.63
N LEU A 278 -1.10 -19.91 -16.89
CA LEU A 278 -0.23 -19.33 -17.88
C LEU A 278 0.15 -20.40 -18.91
N TYR A 279 -0.12 -20.14 -20.16
CA TYR A 279 0.49 -20.85 -21.29
C TYR A 279 1.24 -19.85 -22.16
N LYS A 280 2.43 -20.21 -22.60
CA LYS A 280 3.23 -19.40 -23.51
C LYS A 280 4.03 -20.30 -24.44
N SER A 281 3.94 -20.03 -25.72
CA SER A 281 4.81 -20.55 -26.75
C SER A 281 5.54 -19.37 -27.38
N ASP A 282 6.85 -19.43 -27.51
CA ASP A 282 7.66 -18.34 -28.06
C ASP A 282 8.43 -18.78 -29.31
N GLU A 283 9.00 -17.78 -30.01
CA GLU A 283 9.68 -17.95 -31.30
C GLU A 283 10.88 -18.91 -31.27
N ASN A 284 11.37 -19.29 -30.09
CA ASN A 284 12.51 -20.19 -29.91
C ASN A 284 12.06 -21.61 -29.53
N ASP A 285 10.87 -22.03 -29.94
CA ASP A 285 10.25 -23.31 -29.59
C ASP A 285 10.22 -23.59 -28.08
N GLN A 286 10.25 -22.53 -27.25
CA GLN A 286 10.11 -22.66 -25.81
C GLN A 286 8.62 -22.63 -25.46
N LYS A 287 8.17 -23.68 -24.78
CA LYS A 287 6.77 -23.76 -24.32
C LYS A 287 6.73 -23.80 -22.80
N THR A 288 5.93 -22.92 -22.21
CA THR A 288 5.70 -22.87 -20.77
C THR A 288 4.22 -23.07 -20.47
N PHE A 289 3.92 -24.02 -19.63
CA PHE A 289 2.62 -24.18 -18.99
C PHE A 289 2.78 -24.02 -17.48
N GLN A 290 1.97 -23.19 -16.83
CA GLN A 290 2.01 -23.00 -15.40
C GLN A 290 0.61 -22.86 -14.84
N ALA A 291 0.31 -23.62 -13.80
CA ALA A 291 -0.92 -23.51 -13.01
C ALA A 291 -0.58 -23.26 -11.55
N ASP A 292 -1.08 -22.15 -11.00
CA ASP A 292 -0.95 -21.79 -9.59
C ASP A 292 -2.35 -21.79 -8.94
N LEU A 293 -2.48 -22.42 -7.78
CA LEU A 293 -3.69 -22.41 -6.97
C LEU A 293 -3.34 -21.91 -5.56
N THR A 294 -4.06 -20.89 -5.07
CA THR A 294 -3.90 -20.39 -3.71
C THR A 294 -5.22 -20.48 -2.95
N GLY A 295 -5.19 -21.11 -1.78
CA GLY A 295 -6.28 -21.11 -0.80
C GLY A 295 -5.85 -20.34 0.46
N PRO A 296 -6.34 -19.12 0.70
CA PRO A 296 -5.71 -18.21 1.67
C PRO A 296 -5.94 -18.55 3.14
N TYR A 297 -7.06 -19.22 3.48
CA TYR A 297 -7.47 -19.46 4.87
C TYR A 297 -8.07 -20.85 5.04
N LEU A 298 -7.21 -21.87 5.05
CA LEU A 298 -7.65 -23.26 5.24
C LEU A 298 -8.35 -23.41 6.58
N PHE A 299 -9.52 -24.03 6.57
CA PHE A 299 -10.33 -24.31 7.77
C PHE A 299 -10.59 -23.08 8.64
N LYS A 300 -10.70 -21.88 8.00
CA LYS A 300 -10.88 -20.57 8.67
C LYS A 300 -9.71 -20.21 9.61
N SER A 301 -8.52 -20.84 9.42
CA SER A 301 -7.29 -20.53 10.12
C SER A 301 -6.50 -19.41 9.42
N PRO A 302 -5.46 -18.82 10.02
CA PRO A 302 -4.58 -17.85 9.35
C PRO A 302 -3.59 -18.52 8.37
N ILE A 303 -3.68 -19.82 8.19
CA ILE A 303 -2.80 -20.61 7.32
C ILE A 303 -3.49 -20.80 5.97
N GLY A 304 -2.77 -20.55 4.89
CA GLY A 304 -3.20 -20.88 3.54
C GLY A 304 -2.27 -21.86 2.86
N VAL A 305 -2.65 -22.31 1.68
CA VAL A 305 -1.87 -23.22 0.83
C VAL A 305 -1.68 -22.62 -0.55
N ASP A 306 -0.49 -22.82 -1.10
CA ASP A 306 -0.14 -22.46 -2.47
C ASP A 306 0.41 -23.72 -3.16
N LEU A 307 -0.23 -24.06 -4.27
CA LEU A 307 0.18 -25.15 -5.15
C LEU A 307 0.63 -24.57 -6.47
N ARG A 308 1.73 -25.06 -7.00
CA ARG A 308 2.23 -24.71 -8.33
C ARG A 308 2.64 -25.96 -9.10
N LEU A 309 2.22 -26.00 -10.35
CA LEU A 309 2.74 -26.89 -11.38
C LEU A 309 3.26 -26.02 -12.52
N ARG A 310 4.51 -26.19 -12.91
CA ARG A 310 5.09 -25.56 -14.09
C ARG A 310 5.76 -26.62 -14.96
N ILE A 311 5.45 -26.61 -16.24
CA ILE A 311 6.09 -27.44 -17.25
C ILE A 311 6.76 -26.49 -18.24
N PHE A 312 8.07 -26.66 -18.41
CA PHE A 312 8.86 -25.91 -19.36
C PHE A 312 9.49 -26.88 -20.34
N LYS A 313 9.30 -26.67 -21.63
CA LYS A 313 9.93 -27.41 -22.69
C LYS A 313 10.77 -26.44 -23.53
N LYS A 314 12.06 -26.77 -23.73
CA LYS A 314 12.93 -26.04 -24.64
C LYS A 314 13.14 -26.89 -25.89
N ASP A 315 12.54 -26.49 -27.01
CA ASP A 315 12.64 -27.18 -28.30
C ASP A 315 12.59 -28.73 -28.16
N SER A 316 13.44 -29.45 -28.85
CA SER A 316 13.66 -30.89 -28.67
C SER A 316 14.79 -31.23 -27.70
N SER A 317 15.32 -30.25 -26.92
CA SER A 317 16.47 -30.49 -26.04
C SER A 317 16.08 -31.12 -24.70
N PHE A 318 15.11 -30.54 -24.00
CA PHE A 318 14.69 -31.05 -22.70
C PHE A 318 13.32 -30.53 -22.24
N THR A 319 12.76 -31.21 -21.27
CA THR A 319 11.55 -30.79 -20.55
C THR A 319 11.82 -30.75 -19.05
N THR A 320 11.37 -29.70 -18.37
CA THR A 320 11.47 -29.53 -16.91
C THR A 320 10.08 -29.39 -16.32
N VAL A 321 9.80 -30.13 -15.26
CA VAL A 321 8.55 -30.08 -14.49
C VAL A 321 8.86 -29.63 -13.07
N ASP A 322 8.34 -28.49 -12.66
CA ASP A 322 8.44 -27.96 -11.31
C ASP A 322 7.11 -28.14 -10.58
N GLN A 323 7.15 -28.68 -9.39
CA GLN A 323 6.00 -28.85 -8.50
C GLN A 323 6.33 -28.21 -7.15
N ALA A 324 5.47 -27.29 -6.68
CA ALA A 324 5.64 -26.69 -5.38
C ALA A 324 4.36 -26.81 -4.54
N LEU A 325 4.57 -27.15 -3.28
CA LEU A 325 3.55 -27.08 -2.22
C LEU A 325 4.10 -26.19 -1.11
N LYS A 326 3.44 -25.06 -0.87
CA LYS A 326 3.82 -24.13 0.20
C LYS A 326 2.61 -23.89 1.11
N LEU A 327 2.85 -23.87 2.40
CA LEU A 327 1.93 -23.32 3.37
C LEU A 327 2.33 -21.89 3.66
N HIS A 328 1.37 -20.98 3.75
CA HIS A 328 1.64 -19.62 4.15
C HIS A 328 0.87 -19.22 5.40
N TYR A 329 1.48 -18.35 6.20
CA TYR A 329 0.86 -17.71 7.36
C TYR A 329 0.73 -16.20 7.10
N GLN A 330 -0.52 -15.72 7.13
CA GLN A 330 -0.82 -14.30 6.99
C GLN A 330 -0.61 -13.58 8.33
N ILE A 331 0.52 -12.90 8.49
CA ILE A 331 0.83 -12.13 9.72
C ILE A 331 -0.13 -10.94 9.85
N ASN A 332 -0.31 -10.20 8.77
CA ASN A 332 -1.26 -9.09 8.64
C ASN A 332 -1.49 -8.79 7.15
N SER A 333 -2.21 -7.72 6.82
CA SER A 333 -2.53 -7.35 5.43
C SER A 333 -1.33 -7.11 4.51
N LYS A 334 -0.13 -6.93 5.07
CA LYS A 334 1.09 -6.59 4.31
C LYS A 334 2.14 -7.70 4.31
N HIS A 335 2.13 -8.57 5.30
CA HIS A 335 3.21 -9.52 5.56
C HIS A 335 2.72 -10.95 5.53
N LYS A 336 3.41 -11.81 4.77
CA LYS A 336 3.23 -13.26 4.74
C LYS A 336 4.57 -13.97 4.85
N ILE A 337 4.56 -15.13 5.48
CA ILE A 337 5.67 -16.08 5.50
C ILE A 337 5.23 -17.39 4.89
N TYR A 338 6.15 -18.09 4.26
CA TYR A 338 5.88 -19.34 3.57
C TYR A 338 6.90 -20.39 3.99
N ALA A 339 6.44 -21.63 4.10
CA ALA A 339 7.30 -22.81 4.23
C ALA A 339 6.74 -23.92 3.35
N GLY A 340 7.58 -24.69 2.69
CA GLY A 340 7.09 -25.71 1.78
C GLY A 340 8.16 -26.58 1.15
N LEU A 341 7.74 -27.28 0.11
CA LEU A 341 8.54 -28.19 -0.68
C LEU A 341 8.49 -27.78 -2.15
N LEU A 342 9.62 -27.85 -2.82
CA LEU A 342 9.76 -27.70 -4.26
C LEU A 342 10.44 -28.94 -4.81
N SER A 343 9.86 -29.55 -5.83
CA SER A 343 10.45 -30.67 -6.59
C SER A 343 10.56 -30.28 -8.04
N THR A 344 11.71 -30.53 -8.63
CA THR A 344 11.94 -30.35 -10.07
C THR A 344 12.41 -31.67 -10.67
N GLU A 345 11.86 -32.01 -11.82
CA GLU A 345 12.31 -33.14 -12.64
C GLU A 345 12.58 -32.61 -14.05
N SER A 346 13.78 -32.89 -14.57
CA SER A 346 14.15 -32.49 -15.92
C SER A 346 14.64 -33.73 -16.70
N ASN A 347 14.08 -33.88 -17.90
CA ASN A 347 14.39 -35.00 -18.79
C ASN A 347 15.05 -34.48 -20.07
N ASN A 348 16.18 -35.02 -20.42
CA ASN A 348 16.88 -34.82 -21.68
C ASN A 348 16.07 -35.50 -22.80
N LEU A 349 15.79 -34.78 -23.89
CA LEU A 349 15.05 -35.27 -25.06
C LEU A 349 15.94 -35.53 -26.26
N LEU A 350 17.24 -35.24 -26.17
CA LEU A 350 18.19 -35.45 -27.27
C LEU A 350 18.40 -36.95 -27.47
N THR A 351 18.26 -37.42 -28.69
CA THR A 351 18.37 -38.85 -29.06
C THR A 351 19.80 -39.37 -29.09
N GLU A 352 20.79 -38.47 -29.12
CA GLU A 352 22.21 -38.81 -29.02
C GLU A 352 22.79 -38.06 -27.80
N ASN A 353 23.79 -38.66 -27.13
CA ASN A 353 24.54 -38.01 -26.04
C ASN A 353 25.42 -36.84 -26.55
N THR A 354 24.85 -35.97 -27.36
CA THR A 354 25.54 -34.88 -28.03
C THR A 354 25.85 -33.70 -27.13
N SER A 355 25.23 -33.62 -25.95
CA SER A 355 25.52 -32.55 -25.00
C SER A 355 25.95 -33.11 -23.65
N LEU A 356 27.18 -32.81 -23.24
CA LEU A 356 27.71 -33.16 -21.91
C LEU A 356 27.07 -32.27 -20.81
N THR A 357 26.34 -31.22 -21.17
CA THR A 357 25.83 -30.21 -20.24
C THR A 357 24.34 -30.38 -19.92
N ILE A 358 23.58 -31.17 -20.68
CA ILE A 358 22.16 -31.49 -20.46
C ILE A 358 22.06 -32.92 -19.96
N SER A 359 21.46 -33.14 -18.80
CA SER A 359 21.26 -34.46 -18.20
C SER A 359 19.92 -34.56 -17.50
N ASP A 360 19.41 -35.79 -17.39
CA ASP A 360 18.27 -36.05 -16.52
C ASP A 360 18.63 -35.77 -15.06
N TYR A 361 17.75 -35.05 -14.38
CA TYR A 361 17.93 -34.84 -12.94
C TYR A 361 16.60 -34.67 -12.22
N LYS A 362 16.64 -34.90 -10.91
CA LYS A 362 15.57 -34.62 -9.96
C LYS A 362 16.12 -33.80 -8.80
N THR A 363 15.39 -32.75 -8.41
CA THR A 363 15.70 -31.98 -7.21
C THR A 363 14.56 -32.06 -6.20
N GLN A 364 14.93 -31.97 -4.92
CA GLN A 364 13.99 -31.82 -3.82
C GLN A 364 14.52 -30.73 -2.88
N TYR A 365 13.74 -29.69 -2.69
CA TYR A 365 14.11 -28.56 -1.83
C TYR A 365 13.08 -28.32 -0.74
N TYR A 366 13.57 -27.96 0.44
CA TYR A 366 12.81 -27.25 1.47
C TYR A 366 12.84 -25.78 1.14
N THR A 367 11.68 -25.15 1.13
CA THR A 367 11.50 -23.74 0.75
C THR A 367 11.07 -22.93 1.94
N LEU A 368 11.70 -21.78 2.14
CA LEU A 368 11.25 -20.71 3.02
C LEU A 368 11.11 -19.44 2.21
N ALA A 369 10.02 -18.69 2.41
CA ALA A 369 9.87 -17.41 1.75
C ALA A 369 9.17 -16.37 2.63
N TYR A 370 9.41 -15.10 2.29
CA TYR A 370 8.79 -13.96 2.92
C TYR A 370 8.27 -13.00 1.86
N GLU A 371 7.04 -12.52 2.05
CA GLU A 371 6.40 -11.53 1.19
C GLU A 371 6.00 -10.30 1.99
N PHE A 372 6.37 -9.14 1.48
CA PHE A 372 5.89 -7.85 1.93
C PHE A 372 5.25 -7.10 0.77
N ILE A 373 4.02 -6.60 0.96
CA ILE A 373 3.32 -5.78 -0.02
C ILE A 373 2.80 -4.53 0.69
N LYS A 374 3.21 -3.36 0.22
CA LYS A 374 2.67 -2.07 0.64
C LYS A 374 1.80 -1.51 -0.49
N PRO A 375 0.48 -1.53 -0.35
CA PRO A 375 -0.40 -0.93 -1.34
C PRO A 375 -0.31 0.59 -1.31
N GLN A 376 -0.77 1.22 -2.40
CA GLN A 376 -0.86 2.66 -2.58
C GLN A 376 -2.31 3.00 -2.87
N SER A 377 -3.00 3.53 -1.87
CA SER A 377 -4.41 3.93 -2.00
C SER A 377 -4.55 5.05 -3.02
N TYR A 378 -5.68 5.04 -3.75
CA TYR A 378 -6.06 6.08 -4.71
C TYR A 378 -5.20 6.22 -5.97
N HIS A 379 -4.33 5.26 -6.27
CA HIS A 379 -3.51 5.28 -7.48
C HIS A 379 -3.92 4.15 -8.44
N LEU A 380 -4.82 4.43 -9.37
CA LEU A 380 -5.38 3.42 -10.28
C LEU A 380 -4.33 2.75 -11.17
N LEU A 381 -3.38 3.54 -11.69
CA LEU A 381 -2.30 3.03 -12.56
C LEU A 381 -1.26 2.20 -11.79
N PHE A 382 -0.99 2.56 -10.53
CA PHE A 382 0.06 1.94 -9.72
C PHE A 382 -0.46 1.60 -8.32
N PRO A 383 -1.31 0.56 -8.17
CA PRO A 383 -1.99 0.27 -6.89
C PRO A 383 -1.06 -0.27 -5.80
N THR A 384 0.17 -0.65 -6.14
CA THR A 384 1.17 -1.13 -5.17
C THR A 384 2.37 -0.20 -5.15
N ASN A 385 2.70 0.32 -3.96
CA ASN A 385 3.86 1.21 -3.75
C ASN A 385 5.17 0.44 -3.63
N SER A 386 5.15 -0.67 -2.87
CA SER A 386 6.36 -1.47 -2.63
C SER A 386 6.00 -2.94 -2.52
N LYS A 387 6.87 -3.79 -3.01
CA LYS A 387 6.82 -5.25 -2.86
C LYS A 387 8.21 -5.77 -2.55
N LEU A 388 8.30 -6.77 -1.71
CA LEU A 388 9.49 -7.60 -1.51
C LEU A 388 9.03 -9.06 -1.44
N TYR A 389 9.62 -9.90 -2.26
CA TYR A 389 9.50 -11.35 -2.17
C TYR A 389 10.93 -11.92 -2.11
N LEU A 390 11.21 -12.63 -1.06
CA LEU A 390 12.48 -13.33 -0.84
C LEU A 390 12.17 -14.81 -0.66
N GLU A 391 12.86 -15.67 -1.40
CA GLU A 391 12.70 -17.11 -1.31
C GLU A 391 14.07 -17.78 -1.23
N THR A 392 14.20 -18.75 -0.35
CA THR A 392 15.38 -19.58 -0.18
C THR A 392 14.99 -21.05 -0.24
N ASN A 393 15.74 -21.82 -1.01
CA ASN A 393 15.52 -23.25 -1.20
C ASN A 393 16.80 -24.00 -0.87
N PHE A 394 16.71 -25.06 -0.07
CA PHE A 394 17.82 -25.90 0.33
C PHE A 394 17.46 -27.35 0.07
N GLY A 395 18.35 -28.07 -0.59
CA GLY A 395 18.08 -29.49 -0.91
C GLY A 395 19.17 -30.14 -1.71
N GLU A 396 18.76 -31.07 -2.56
CA GLU A 396 19.68 -31.93 -3.29
C GLU A 396 19.21 -32.11 -4.74
N ARG A 397 20.19 -32.15 -5.66
CA ARG A 397 20.01 -32.65 -7.01
C ARG A 397 20.53 -34.08 -7.11
N LYS A 398 19.75 -34.93 -7.75
CA LYS A 398 20.11 -36.32 -8.07
C LYS A 398 20.11 -36.49 -9.58
N THR A 399 21.19 -37.02 -10.12
CA THR A 399 21.31 -37.54 -11.49
C THR A 399 21.42 -39.08 -11.42
N SER A 400 21.56 -39.73 -12.55
CA SER A 400 21.81 -41.19 -12.59
C SER A 400 23.07 -41.60 -11.83
N SER A 401 24.09 -40.74 -11.76
CA SER A 401 25.42 -41.06 -11.24
C SER A 401 25.82 -40.25 -10.00
N THR A 402 25.17 -39.11 -9.73
CA THR A 402 25.62 -38.18 -8.68
C THR A 402 24.47 -37.70 -7.81
N LYS A 403 24.83 -37.28 -6.59
CA LYS A 403 23.94 -36.63 -5.64
C LYS A 403 24.67 -35.44 -5.07
N GLU A 404 24.12 -34.23 -5.26
CA GLU A 404 24.75 -32.97 -4.86
C GLU A 404 23.82 -32.11 -4.02
N LYS A 405 24.38 -31.50 -2.97
CA LYS A 405 23.68 -30.48 -2.20
C LYS A 405 23.62 -29.20 -2.99
N GLN A 406 22.47 -28.57 -2.99
CA GLN A 406 22.24 -27.29 -3.69
C GLN A 406 21.49 -26.32 -2.80
N SER A 407 21.73 -25.05 -3.02
CA SER A 407 20.90 -23.97 -2.49
C SER A 407 20.54 -22.99 -3.60
N HIS A 408 19.30 -22.51 -3.55
CA HIS A 408 18.79 -21.51 -4.46
C HIS A 408 18.20 -20.36 -3.66
N VAL A 409 18.57 -19.14 -4.00
CA VAL A 409 18.05 -17.91 -3.40
C VAL A 409 17.50 -17.02 -4.51
N SER A 410 16.32 -16.44 -4.30
CA SER A 410 15.75 -15.47 -5.22
C SER A 410 15.16 -14.27 -4.50
N VAL A 411 15.24 -13.10 -5.13
CA VAL A 411 14.66 -11.85 -4.66
C VAL A 411 13.93 -11.15 -5.79
N ASP A 412 12.73 -10.64 -5.51
CA ASP A 412 11.99 -9.71 -6.37
C ASP A 412 11.42 -8.59 -5.50
N ALA A 413 11.99 -7.41 -5.62
CA ALA A 413 11.61 -6.27 -4.83
C ALA A 413 11.41 -5.06 -5.70
N PHE A 414 10.39 -4.24 -5.43
CA PHE A 414 10.27 -2.93 -6.06
C PHE A 414 9.74 -1.87 -5.10
N LYS A 415 10.04 -0.63 -5.43
CA LYS A 415 9.53 0.55 -4.73
C LYS A 415 9.23 1.67 -5.73
N ILE A 416 8.10 2.35 -5.51
CA ILE A 416 7.76 3.59 -6.20
C ILE A 416 8.04 4.76 -5.27
N LEU A 417 8.92 5.65 -5.69
CA LEU A 417 9.23 6.91 -5.03
C LEU A 417 8.38 8.01 -5.68
N ASN A 418 7.30 8.41 -5.02
CA ASN A 418 6.43 9.49 -5.50
C ASN A 418 7.11 10.84 -5.22
N LEU A 419 7.58 11.53 -6.25
CA LEU A 419 8.19 12.86 -6.14
C LEU A 419 7.11 13.93 -5.96
N ASN A 420 6.01 13.79 -6.69
CA ASN A 420 4.79 14.59 -6.58
C ASN A 420 3.60 13.83 -7.17
N ARG A 421 2.45 14.50 -7.36
CA ARG A 421 1.22 13.87 -7.88
C ARG A 421 1.35 13.29 -9.28
N LYS A 422 2.26 13.79 -10.12
CA LYS A 422 2.43 13.38 -11.52
C LYS A 422 3.73 12.63 -11.78
N ASN A 423 4.74 12.80 -10.93
CA ASN A 423 6.09 12.30 -11.16
C ASN A 423 6.45 11.25 -10.11
N SER A 424 6.99 10.13 -10.56
CA SER A 424 7.50 9.08 -9.69
C SER A 424 8.70 8.36 -10.31
N ILE A 425 9.52 7.76 -9.46
CA ILE A 425 10.61 6.88 -9.87
C ILE A 425 10.24 5.47 -9.42
N PHE A 426 10.22 4.54 -10.36
CA PHE A 426 10.09 3.12 -10.08
C PHE A 426 11.48 2.49 -10.07
N LEU A 427 11.77 1.77 -9.00
CA LEU A 427 13.00 0.99 -8.85
C LEU A 427 12.62 -0.46 -8.55
N ARG A 428 13.16 -1.40 -9.32
CA ARG A 428 13.00 -2.84 -9.08
C ARG A 428 14.36 -3.51 -9.02
N LEU A 429 14.54 -4.34 -8.03
CA LEU A 429 15.65 -5.30 -7.90
C LEU A 429 15.07 -6.69 -8.13
N ASN A 430 15.65 -7.44 -9.05
CA ASN A 430 15.35 -8.85 -9.25
C ASN A 430 16.65 -9.62 -9.37
N GLY A 431 16.72 -10.80 -8.78
CA GLY A 431 17.91 -11.61 -8.84
C GLY A 431 17.69 -13.02 -8.31
N ALA A 432 18.53 -13.92 -8.74
CA ALA A 432 18.54 -15.28 -8.25
C ALA A 432 19.95 -15.91 -8.33
N SER A 433 20.21 -16.87 -7.48
CA SER A 433 21.46 -17.60 -7.44
C SER A 433 21.17 -19.07 -7.17
N LEU A 434 21.74 -19.92 -8.00
CA LEU A 434 21.85 -21.36 -7.80
C LEU A 434 23.30 -21.66 -7.39
N ASN A 435 23.49 -22.23 -6.21
CA ASN A 435 24.80 -22.66 -5.71
C ASN A 435 24.87 -24.19 -5.69
N SER A 436 25.85 -24.73 -6.40
CA SER A 436 26.12 -26.15 -6.57
C SER A 436 27.60 -26.38 -6.82
N ASN A 437 28.11 -27.61 -6.63
CA ASN A 437 29.48 -27.93 -7.02
C ASN A 437 29.61 -28.09 -8.53
N THR A 438 28.60 -28.69 -9.19
CA THR A 438 28.52 -28.81 -10.64
C THR A 438 27.22 -28.22 -11.16
N TYR A 439 27.17 -27.87 -12.44
CA TYR A 439 26.03 -27.20 -13.07
C TYR A 439 25.63 -27.91 -14.35
N LEU A 440 24.33 -28.05 -14.56
CA LEU A 440 23.73 -28.53 -15.80
C LEU A 440 23.05 -27.37 -16.52
N GLU A 441 23.09 -27.36 -17.86
CA GLU A 441 22.48 -26.29 -18.66
C GLU A 441 20.95 -26.20 -18.44
N ASN A 442 20.29 -27.36 -18.33
CA ASN A 442 18.85 -27.45 -18.13
C ASN A 442 18.38 -27.14 -16.70
N GLU A 443 19.29 -26.91 -15.73
CA GLU A 443 18.96 -26.40 -14.39
C GLU A 443 19.23 -24.89 -14.22
N LEU A 444 19.93 -24.26 -15.20
CA LEU A 444 20.28 -22.85 -15.10
C LEU A 444 19.05 -21.96 -15.03
N LEU A 445 19.20 -20.87 -14.28
CA LEU A 445 18.20 -19.81 -14.16
C LEU A 445 18.05 -19.09 -15.51
N ARG A 446 16.81 -18.79 -15.88
CA ARG A 446 16.48 -18.10 -17.11
C ARG A 446 15.98 -16.70 -16.84
N PHE A 447 16.48 -15.74 -17.57
CA PHE A 447 16.05 -14.34 -17.49
C PHE A 447 16.15 -13.65 -18.85
N GLY A 448 15.73 -12.40 -18.94
CA GLY A 448 15.56 -11.64 -20.19
C GLY A 448 14.08 -11.34 -20.45
N GLY A 449 13.78 -10.34 -21.25
CA GLY A 449 12.42 -9.97 -21.66
C GLY A 449 11.78 -8.87 -20.82
N ILE A 450 10.48 -8.63 -21.08
CA ILE A 450 9.72 -7.49 -20.53
C ILE A 450 9.66 -7.45 -19.00
N ASN A 451 9.63 -8.61 -18.37
CA ASN A 451 9.55 -8.75 -16.92
C ASN A 451 10.91 -8.93 -16.25
N SER A 452 12.01 -8.79 -16.99
CA SER A 452 13.39 -8.94 -16.56
C SER A 452 14.22 -7.77 -17.07
N ILE A 453 15.30 -8.02 -17.84
CA ILE A 453 16.06 -6.97 -18.54
C ILE A 453 15.44 -6.74 -19.91
N ARG A 454 14.95 -5.52 -20.16
CA ARG A 454 14.25 -5.17 -21.40
C ARG A 454 15.25 -4.92 -22.53
N GLY A 455 14.83 -5.20 -23.76
CA GLY A 455 15.70 -5.17 -24.96
C GLY A 455 16.37 -6.50 -25.27
N PHE A 456 16.14 -7.53 -24.45
CA PHE A 456 16.55 -8.91 -24.69
C PHE A 456 15.32 -9.80 -24.92
N GLU A 457 15.50 -10.95 -25.57
CA GLU A 457 14.43 -11.92 -25.76
C GLU A 457 14.02 -12.57 -24.45
N GLU A 458 12.78 -13.00 -24.38
CA GLU A 458 12.22 -13.60 -23.18
C GLU A 458 12.93 -14.93 -22.87
N ASN A 459 13.39 -15.10 -21.61
CA ASN A 459 14.09 -16.30 -21.12
C ASN A 459 15.33 -16.72 -21.96
N SER A 460 15.92 -15.82 -22.74
CA SER A 460 17.05 -16.13 -23.64
C SER A 460 18.40 -16.26 -22.92
N LEU A 461 18.50 -15.70 -21.72
CA LEU A 461 19.75 -15.64 -20.97
C LEU A 461 19.76 -16.73 -19.89
N LEU A 462 20.86 -17.50 -19.86
CA LEU A 462 21.07 -18.61 -18.92
C LEU A 462 22.12 -18.23 -17.90
N SER A 463 21.86 -18.45 -16.63
CA SER A 463 22.77 -18.07 -15.55
C SER A 463 22.72 -19.01 -14.35
N SER A 464 23.82 -19.16 -13.65
CA SER A 464 23.88 -19.70 -12.30
C SER A 464 23.64 -18.64 -11.23
N LEU A 465 23.91 -17.37 -11.58
CA LEU A 465 23.65 -16.17 -10.77
C LEU A 465 23.29 -15.02 -11.69
N PHE A 466 22.25 -14.28 -11.34
CA PHE A 466 21.99 -12.96 -11.94
C PHE A 466 21.44 -11.98 -10.92
N GLY A 467 21.70 -10.72 -11.16
CA GLY A 467 21.09 -9.61 -10.46
C GLY A 467 20.81 -8.48 -11.44
N LEU A 468 19.63 -7.91 -11.40
CA LEU A 468 19.22 -6.82 -12.29
C LEU A 468 18.49 -5.71 -11.53
N ILE A 469 18.63 -4.50 -12.04
CA ILE A 469 17.94 -3.31 -11.58
C ILE A 469 17.19 -2.71 -12.76
N ASN A 470 15.88 -2.54 -12.60
CA ASN A 470 15.06 -1.77 -13.54
C ASN A 470 14.77 -0.41 -12.94
N THR A 471 14.94 0.65 -13.71
CA THR A 471 14.64 2.02 -13.31
C THR A 471 13.74 2.67 -14.34
N GLU A 472 12.67 3.32 -13.87
CA GLU A 472 11.77 4.09 -14.71
C GLU A 472 11.50 5.45 -14.07
N TYR A 473 11.72 6.52 -14.80
CA TYR A 473 11.08 7.80 -14.48
C TYR A 473 9.71 7.81 -15.13
N ARG A 474 8.66 7.93 -14.33
CA ARG A 474 7.26 7.89 -14.75
C ARG A 474 6.65 9.28 -14.65
N TYR A 475 6.08 9.75 -15.73
CA TYR A 475 5.30 10.97 -15.80
C TYR A 475 3.85 10.65 -16.13
N GLN A 476 2.95 10.97 -15.22
CA GLN A 476 1.53 10.74 -15.36
C GLN A 476 0.86 11.95 -16.01
N LEU A 477 0.37 11.78 -17.22
CA LEU A 477 -0.35 12.82 -17.97
C LEU A 477 -1.71 13.11 -17.32
N ASN A 478 -2.45 12.05 -16.99
CA ASN A 478 -3.73 12.07 -16.29
C ASN A 478 -3.95 10.77 -15.50
N ASN A 479 -5.14 10.52 -14.96
CA ASN A 479 -5.44 9.33 -14.16
C ASN A 479 -5.43 8.01 -14.96
N ALA A 480 -5.37 8.08 -16.28
CA ALA A 480 -5.42 6.90 -17.16
C ALA A 480 -4.15 6.71 -18.00
N ILE A 481 -3.33 7.75 -18.18
CA ILE A 481 -2.19 7.72 -19.12
C ILE A 481 -0.91 8.12 -18.42
N TYR A 482 0.14 7.35 -18.62
CA TYR A 482 1.50 7.70 -18.20
C TYR A 482 2.52 7.34 -19.29
N ILE A 483 3.65 8.03 -19.27
CA ILE A 483 4.84 7.74 -20.05
C ILE A 483 6.00 7.45 -19.09
N HIS A 484 6.97 6.69 -19.54
CA HIS A 484 8.14 6.36 -18.73
C HIS A 484 9.40 6.13 -19.56
N SER A 485 10.54 6.39 -18.93
CA SER A 485 11.84 5.95 -19.44
C SER A 485 12.10 4.51 -19.04
N ILE A 486 13.01 3.85 -19.74
CA ILE A 486 13.52 2.52 -19.41
C ILE A 486 15.05 2.64 -19.27
N ILE A 487 15.57 2.29 -18.10
CA ILE A 487 17.00 2.19 -17.80
C ILE A 487 17.18 0.93 -16.96
N ASP A 488 17.70 -0.11 -17.58
CA ASP A 488 17.93 -1.40 -16.94
C ASP A 488 19.41 -1.74 -16.94
N ALA A 489 19.89 -2.35 -15.88
CA ALA A 489 21.23 -2.90 -15.78
C ALA A 489 21.18 -4.28 -15.14
N ALA A 490 21.96 -5.21 -15.64
CA ALA A 490 22.09 -6.54 -15.07
C ALA A 490 23.54 -7.01 -15.09
N TYR A 491 23.84 -7.90 -14.14
CA TYR A 491 25.05 -8.70 -14.11
C TYR A 491 24.64 -10.17 -13.99
N PHE A 492 25.33 -11.04 -14.73
CA PHE A 492 25.09 -12.48 -14.59
C PHE A 492 26.38 -13.30 -14.72
N GLU A 493 26.33 -14.49 -14.16
CA GLU A 493 27.35 -15.53 -14.31
C GLU A 493 26.72 -16.81 -14.83
N ASN A 494 27.34 -17.43 -15.82
CA ASN A 494 27.02 -18.76 -16.31
C ASN A 494 28.21 -19.69 -16.03
N LYS A 495 28.07 -20.56 -15.05
CA LYS A 495 29.12 -21.49 -14.62
C LYS A 495 29.34 -22.66 -15.59
N VAL A 496 28.37 -22.98 -16.44
CA VAL A 496 28.51 -24.01 -17.49
C VAL A 496 29.41 -23.49 -18.61
N LEU A 497 29.16 -22.26 -19.07
CA LEU A 497 29.92 -21.62 -20.15
C LEU A 497 31.14 -20.82 -19.65
N ASN A 498 31.31 -20.69 -18.32
CA ASN A 498 32.30 -19.84 -17.67
C ASN A 498 32.27 -18.39 -18.16
N VAL A 499 31.05 -17.83 -18.31
CA VAL A 499 30.82 -16.46 -18.79
C VAL A 499 30.37 -15.59 -17.62
N LYS A 500 30.87 -14.36 -17.59
CA LYS A 500 30.43 -13.27 -16.71
C LYS A 500 30.24 -12.02 -17.57
N GLU A 501 29.09 -11.38 -17.47
CA GLU A 501 28.78 -10.27 -18.34
C GLU A 501 27.83 -9.26 -17.68
N LYS A 502 27.96 -7.99 -18.08
CA LYS A 502 27.03 -6.91 -17.74
C LYS A 502 26.16 -6.59 -18.95
N LEU A 503 24.89 -6.38 -18.68
CA LEU A 503 23.88 -6.09 -19.68
C LEU A 503 23.20 -4.77 -19.34
N PHE A 504 22.80 -4.05 -20.38
CA PHE A 504 22.13 -2.77 -20.27
C PHE A 504 20.92 -2.73 -21.21
N GLY A 505 19.82 -2.18 -20.72
CA GLY A 505 18.59 -1.96 -21.49
C GLY A 505 18.19 -0.49 -21.42
N TYR A 506 17.92 0.12 -22.57
CA TYR A 506 17.51 1.53 -22.68
C TYR A 506 16.27 1.67 -23.53
N GLY A 507 15.39 2.56 -23.14
CA GLY A 507 14.20 2.77 -23.94
C GLY A 507 13.18 3.69 -23.30
N PHE A 508 11.97 3.59 -23.77
CA PHE A 508 10.83 4.32 -23.29
C PHE A 508 9.55 3.51 -23.48
N GLY A 509 8.51 3.92 -22.80
CA GLY A 509 7.21 3.29 -22.92
C GLY A 509 6.09 4.18 -22.47
N PHE A 510 4.87 3.71 -22.67
CA PHE A 510 3.67 4.32 -22.13
C PHE A 510 2.65 3.28 -21.69
N GLY A 511 1.74 3.68 -20.82
CA GLY A 511 0.61 2.88 -20.42
C GLY A 511 -0.68 3.66 -20.48
N ILE A 512 -1.75 3.00 -20.92
CA ILE A 512 -3.09 3.55 -21.05
C ILE A 512 -4.08 2.63 -20.32
N LEU A 513 -4.71 3.13 -19.27
CA LEU A 513 -5.80 2.45 -18.61
C LEU A 513 -7.10 2.69 -19.39
N THR A 514 -7.64 1.63 -19.95
CA THR A 514 -8.90 1.62 -20.70
C THR A 514 -10.00 0.92 -19.89
N GLN A 515 -11.22 0.93 -20.37
CA GLN A 515 -12.31 0.14 -19.79
C GLN A 515 -12.04 -1.38 -19.86
N ALA A 516 -11.32 -1.82 -20.90
CA ALA A 516 -10.92 -3.22 -21.07
C ALA A 516 -9.77 -3.63 -20.15
N GLY A 517 -8.92 -2.69 -19.74
CA GLY A 517 -7.76 -2.96 -18.88
C GLY A 517 -6.59 -2.03 -19.16
N LEU A 518 -5.42 -2.40 -18.66
CA LEU A 518 -4.20 -1.62 -18.82
C LEU A 518 -3.42 -2.09 -20.05
N PHE A 519 -3.39 -1.25 -21.09
CA PHE A 519 -2.50 -1.41 -22.24
C PHE A 519 -1.13 -0.79 -21.94
N ARG A 520 -0.06 -1.52 -22.28
CA ARG A 520 1.33 -1.04 -22.16
C ARG A 520 2.08 -1.27 -23.46
N PHE A 521 2.84 -0.26 -23.84
CA PHE A 521 3.82 -0.29 -24.91
C PHE A 521 5.21 -0.01 -24.35
N ASN A 522 6.21 -0.82 -24.69
CA ASN A 522 7.61 -0.59 -24.38
C ASN A 522 8.46 -0.79 -25.62
N TYR A 523 9.30 0.19 -25.90
CA TYR A 523 10.39 0.10 -26.87
C TYR A 523 11.70 0.08 -26.10
N ALA A 524 12.50 -0.96 -26.22
CA ALA A 524 13.76 -1.09 -25.53
C ALA A 524 14.86 -1.69 -26.41
N ASN A 525 16.06 -1.15 -26.29
CA ASN A 525 17.26 -1.66 -26.93
C ASN A 525 18.16 -2.30 -25.89
N GLY A 526 18.58 -3.54 -26.13
CA GLY A 526 19.49 -4.30 -25.28
C GLY A 526 20.92 -4.26 -25.80
N LYS A 527 21.87 -4.11 -24.86
CA LYS A 527 23.31 -4.11 -25.15
C LYS A 527 24.06 -4.87 -24.08
N SER A 528 25.00 -5.75 -24.48
CA SER A 528 25.99 -6.31 -23.56
C SER A 528 27.23 -5.41 -23.45
N GLU A 529 28.04 -5.63 -22.41
CA GLU A 529 29.27 -4.83 -22.16
C GLU A 529 30.21 -4.85 -23.37
N ASN A 530 30.32 -5.98 -24.04
CA ASN A 530 31.27 -6.21 -25.13
C ASN A 530 30.69 -5.93 -26.53
N GLN A 531 29.41 -5.55 -26.63
CA GLN A 531 28.76 -5.28 -27.91
C GLN A 531 28.57 -3.77 -28.12
N LYS A 532 28.75 -3.31 -29.34
CA LYS A 532 28.39 -1.96 -29.74
C LYS A 532 26.86 -1.81 -29.77
N PHE A 533 26.38 -0.61 -29.47
CA PHE A 533 24.97 -0.28 -29.63
C PHE A 533 24.53 -0.46 -31.10
N LYS A 534 23.43 -1.20 -31.31
CA LYS A 534 22.82 -1.39 -32.62
C LYS A 534 21.31 -1.20 -32.50
N LEU A 535 20.74 -0.34 -33.32
CA LEU A 535 19.28 -0.13 -33.38
C LEU A 535 18.52 -1.40 -33.74
N SER A 536 19.13 -2.30 -34.51
CA SER A 536 18.55 -3.60 -34.88
C SER A 536 18.27 -4.52 -33.69
N ASN A 537 18.92 -4.27 -32.54
CA ASN A 537 18.69 -5.03 -31.30
C ASN A 537 17.47 -4.54 -30.49
N SER A 538 16.70 -3.60 -31.07
CA SER A 538 15.52 -3.06 -30.39
C SER A 538 14.38 -4.07 -30.39
N LYS A 539 13.70 -4.18 -29.25
CA LYS A 539 12.50 -5.01 -29.05
C LYS A 539 11.30 -4.14 -28.72
N ILE A 540 10.17 -4.48 -29.27
CA ILE A 540 8.88 -3.88 -28.96
C ILE A 540 8.10 -4.90 -28.13
N HIS A 541 7.63 -4.46 -26.98
CA HIS A 541 6.80 -5.27 -26.10
C HIS A 541 5.43 -4.62 -25.94
N LEU A 542 4.39 -5.37 -26.25
CA LEU A 542 2.98 -4.99 -26.09
C LEU A 542 2.34 -5.88 -25.03
N SER A 543 1.53 -5.31 -24.17
CA SER A 543 0.68 -6.09 -23.26
C SER A 543 -0.65 -5.37 -23.00
N LEU A 544 -1.72 -6.15 -22.93
CA LEU A 544 -3.06 -5.71 -22.56
C LEU A 544 -3.59 -6.65 -21.48
N VAL A 545 -3.78 -6.13 -20.27
CA VAL A 545 -4.35 -6.91 -19.16
C VAL A 545 -5.82 -6.49 -19.02
N ALA A 546 -6.73 -7.34 -19.50
CA ALA A 546 -8.17 -7.13 -19.37
C ALA A 546 -8.69 -7.66 -18.03
N ASN A 547 -9.61 -6.92 -17.39
CA ASN A 547 -10.26 -7.30 -16.13
C ASN A 547 -11.77 -7.52 -16.37
N PHE A 548 -12.34 -8.61 -15.82
CA PHE A 548 -13.75 -8.97 -15.99
C PHE A 548 -14.39 -9.58 -14.74
#